data_1007dd30bb17dc10dd8976f990568a58
#
_entry.id   1007dd30bb17dc10dd8976f990568a58
#
_cell.length_a   1.000
_cell.length_b   1.000
_cell.length_c   1.000
_cell.angle_alpha   90.00
_cell.angle_beta   90.00
_cell.angle_gamma   90.00
#
_symmetry.space_group_name_H-M   'P 1'
#
loop_
_entity.id
_entity.type
_entity.pdbx_description
1 polymer ?
#
loop_
_entity_poly.entity_id
_entity_poly.type
_entity_poly.pdbx_seq_one_letter_code
_entity_poly.pdbx_strand_id
1 'polypeptide(L)'
;YPLRRQRQMCIRDSSLAGRLYDMSEIMMLIYINPEAANSLLKKCSDFILRYCMALKATGVNGVVMAEPAAGLLSDEDCRQYSSVFIKEIVEKVQDDHFTVILHNCGNTGHCTKAMVATGAAAYHFGNKIDMVEALKEVPADALAMGNLDPVSLFKAATPEVMKKATLDLLEATKSYPNFVLSSGCDTPPHTPSENIDAFFAALNEFNNA
;
A
#
# COMPACT_ATOMS: atom_id res chain seq x y z
N TYR A 1 14.98 25.14 -4.28
CA TYR A 1 15.20 23.67 -4.21
C TYR A 1 13.85 23.00 -4.14
N PRO A 2 13.54 22.04 -5.02
CA PRO A 2 12.38 21.23 -4.82
C PRO A 2 12.59 20.48 -3.50
N LEU A 3 11.71 20.72 -2.54
CA LEU A 3 11.67 19.98 -1.30
C LEU A 3 11.57 18.50 -1.67
N ARG A 4 12.58 17.71 -1.38
CA ARG A 4 12.50 16.25 -1.45
C ARG A 4 11.45 15.84 -0.44
N ARG A 5 10.25 15.61 -0.92
CA ARG A 5 9.20 14.96 -0.12
C ARG A 5 9.69 13.54 0.15
N GLN A 6 10.32 13.36 1.29
CA GLN A 6 10.78 12.03 1.70
C GLN A 6 9.56 11.23 2.14
N ARG A 7 9.27 10.18 1.38
CA ARG A 7 8.38 9.11 1.81
C ARG A 7 9.25 8.04 2.46
N GLN A 8 8.94 7.68 3.67
CA GLN A 8 9.58 6.54 4.32
C GLN A 8 8.63 5.35 4.28
N MET A 9 9.14 4.18 3.89
CA MET A 9 8.41 2.94 3.97
C MET A 9 8.56 2.38 5.38
N CYS A 10 7.44 2.16 6.06
CA CYS A 10 7.41 1.57 7.38
C CYS A 10 6.82 0.15 7.27
N ILE A 11 7.51 -0.84 7.84
CA ILE A 11 6.98 -2.19 7.98
C ILE A 11 5.97 -2.20 9.11
N ARG A 12 4.77 -2.77 8.89
CA ARG A 12 3.69 -2.79 9.88
C ARG A 12 3.82 -3.88 10.93
N ASP A 13 2.90 -3.84 11.90
CA ASP A 13 2.82 -4.64 13.12
C ASP A 13 2.84 -6.15 12.87
N SER A 14 2.01 -6.71 11.98
CA SER A 14 2.04 -8.15 11.69
C SER A 14 3.30 -8.57 10.92
N SER A 15 3.83 -7.73 10.03
CA SER A 15 5.12 -7.98 9.39
C SER A 15 6.28 -7.85 10.38
N LEU A 16 6.21 -6.92 11.35
CA LEU A 16 7.19 -6.81 12.43
C LEU A 16 7.11 -8.00 13.38
N ALA A 17 5.90 -8.39 13.79
CA ALA A 17 5.67 -9.57 14.62
C ALA A 17 6.19 -10.84 13.95
N GLY A 18 5.94 -11.03 12.64
CA GLY A 18 6.45 -12.14 11.86
C GLY A 18 7.97 -12.16 11.74
N ARG A 19 8.64 -11.01 11.78
CA ARG A 19 10.10 -10.95 11.85
C ARG A 19 10.67 -11.27 13.23
N LEU A 20 9.91 -10.99 14.29
CA LEU A 20 10.32 -11.27 15.67
C LEU A 20 10.01 -12.71 16.10
N TYR A 21 8.92 -13.28 15.60
CA TYR A 21 8.39 -14.56 16.09
C TYR A 21 8.34 -15.64 14.99
N ASP A 22 8.70 -15.35 13.77
CA ASP A 22 8.49 -16.08 12.51
C ASP A 22 7.08 -15.86 11.92
N MET A 23 7.03 -15.80 10.57
CA MET A 23 5.80 -15.52 9.86
C MET A 23 4.78 -16.65 9.97
N SER A 24 5.22 -17.89 9.87
CA SER A 24 4.34 -19.05 9.98
C SER A 24 3.82 -19.21 11.39
N GLU A 25 4.68 -18.96 12.38
CA GLU A 25 4.34 -19.08 13.79
C GLU A 25 3.31 -18.01 14.20
N ILE A 26 3.43 -16.75 13.75
CA ILE A 26 2.44 -15.72 14.07
C ILE A 26 1.09 -16.02 13.39
N MET A 27 1.10 -16.57 12.17
CA MET A 27 -0.13 -16.98 11.47
C MET A 27 -0.83 -18.17 12.16
N MET A 28 -0.09 -19.05 12.82
CA MET A 28 -0.68 -20.09 13.67
C MET A 28 -1.12 -19.54 15.03
N LEU A 29 -0.37 -18.61 15.61
CA LEU A 29 -0.63 -18.09 16.94
C LEU A 29 -1.99 -17.41 17.04
N ILE A 30 -2.47 -16.75 15.98
CA ILE A 30 -3.80 -16.12 15.97
C ILE A 30 -4.95 -17.10 16.22
N TYR A 31 -4.74 -18.40 15.90
CA TYR A 31 -5.73 -19.46 16.12
C TYR A 31 -5.46 -20.25 17.41
N ILE A 32 -4.19 -20.48 17.76
CA ILE A 32 -3.80 -21.31 18.92
C ILE A 32 -3.90 -20.52 20.22
N ASN A 33 -3.50 -19.25 20.21
CA ASN A 33 -3.53 -18.37 21.37
C ASN A 33 -3.79 -16.89 20.94
N PRO A 34 -5.03 -16.53 20.66
CA PRO A 34 -5.40 -15.19 20.20
C PRO A 34 -4.98 -14.06 21.17
N GLU A 35 -4.98 -14.32 22.49
CA GLU A 35 -4.58 -13.31 23.48
C GLU A 35 -3.09 -12.98 23.39
N ALA A 36 -2.25 -14.02 23.24
CA ALA A 36 -0.82 -13.83 23.04
C ALA A 36 -0.52 -13.13 21.70
N ALA A 37 -1.23 -13.50 20.63
CA ALA A 37 -1.13 -12.85 19.33
C ALA A 37 -1.47 -11.35 19.43
N ASN A 38 -2.61 -11.01 20.01
CA ASN A 38 -3.02 -9.62 20.21
C ASN A 38 -2.02 -8.84 21.08
N SER A 39 -1.50 -9.45 22.16
CA SER A 39 -0.47 -8.81 23.00
C SER A 39 0.81 -8.49 22.23
N LEU A 40 1.27 -9.41 21.36
CA LEU A 40 2.44 -9.20 20.51
C LEU A 40 2.18 -8.12 19.45
N LEU A 41 1.05 -8.21 18.74
CA LEU A 41 0.66 -7.24 17.71
C LEU A 41 0.49 -5.83 18.31
N LYS A 42 -0.11 -5.71 19.49
CA LYS A 42 -0.23 -4.44 20.20
C LYS A 42 1.12 -3.80 20.52
N LYS A 43 2.08 -4.59 20.99
CA LYS A 43 3.45 -4.09 21.27
C LYS A 43 4.15 -3.64 19.99
N CYS A 44 4.00 -4.39 18.90
CA CYS A 44 4.52 -4.00 17.59
C CYS A 44 3.86 -2.71 17.09
N SER A 45 2.55 -2.61 17.19
CA SER A 45 1.79 -1.42 16.81
C SER A 45 2.19 -0.17 17.61
N ASP A 46 2.38 -0.30 18.92
CA ASP A 46 2.84 0.80 19.79
C ASP A 46 4.26 1.28 19.40
N PHE A 47 5.11 0.36 18.97
CA PHE A 47 6.43 0.73 18.43
C PHE A 47 6.29 1.49 17.11
N ILE A 48 5.48 0.99 16.17
CA ILE A 48 5.24 1.63 14.87
C ILE A 48 4.60 3.01 15.04
N LEU A 49 3.64 3.16 15.96
CA LEU A 49 3.05 4.45 16.29
C LEU A 49 4.12 5.47 16.72
N ARG A 50 4.99 5.10 17.66
CA ARG A 50 6.08 5.98 18.12
C ARG A 50 7.04 6.31 16.97
N TYR A 51 7.31 5.36 16.10
CA TYR A 51 8.15 5.58 14.92
C TYR A 51 7.49 6.56 13.93
N CYS A 52 6.20 6.41 13.63
CA CYS A 52 5.45 7.35 12.78
C CYS A 52 5.41 8.75 13.39
N MET A 53 5.22 8.87 14.71
CA MET A 53 5.28 10.16 15.39
C MET A 53 6.65 10.82 15.30
N ALA A 54 7.73 10.04 15.44
CA ALA A 54 9.09 10.54 15.28
C ALA A 54 9.35 10.99 13.84
N LEU A 55 8.89 10.24 12.82
CA LEU A 55 8.96 10.67 11.42
C LEU A 55 8.19 11.96 11.19
N LYS A 56 6.96 12.07 11.69
CA LYS A 56 6.15 13.29 11.58
C LYS A 56 6.87 14.50 12.17
N ALA A 57 7.53 14.33 13.32
CA ALA A 57 8.30 15.38 13.97
C ALA A 57 9.52 15.86 13.15
N THR A 58 10.00 15.09 12.17
CA THR A 58 11.06 15.53 11.25
C THR A 58 10.57 16.44 10.12
N GLY A 59 9.25 16.66 10.00
CA GLY A 59 8.65 17.48 8.96
C GLY A 59 8.40 16.75 7.63
N VAL A 60 8.50 15.42 7.58
CA VAL A 60 8.08 14.65 6.39
C VAL A 60 6.54 14.68 6.26
N ASN A 61 6.04 14.64 5.02
CA ASN A 61 4.62 14.82 4.73
C ASN A 61 3.79 13.52 4.81
N GLY A 62 4.39 12.38 5.09
CA GLY A 62 3.67 11.13 5.19
C GLY A 62 4.54 9.89 5.23
N VAL A 63 3.88 8.76 5.39
CA VAL A 63 4.50 7.44 5.48
C VAL A 63 3.75 6.45 4.62
N VAL A 64 4.49 5.56 3.94
CA VAL A 64 3.93 4.37 3.31
C VAL A 64 4.07 3.21 4.29
N MET A 65 2.93 2.71 4.77
CA MET A 65 2.87 1.56 5.67
C MET A 65 2.63 0.29 4.86
N ALA A 66 3.65 -0.55 4.73
CA ALA A 66 3.59 -1.78 3.93
C ALA A 66 3.34 -3.01 4.78
N GLU A 67 2.30 -3.78 4.44
CA GLU A 67 1.96 -5.02 5.12
C GLU A 67 1.58 -6.15 4.16
N PRO A 68 2.56 -6.76 3.51
CA PRO A 68 2.31 -7.91 2.66
C PRO A 68 1.73 -9.12 3.41
N ALA A 69 2.04 -9.26 4.70
CA ALA A 69 1.58 -10.36 5.53
C ALA A 69 0.05 -10.38 5.72
N ALA A 70 -0.60 -9.22 5.80
CA ALA A 70 -2.06 -9.14 5.92
C ALA A 70 -2.79 -9.70 4.69
N GLY A 71 -2.14 -9.75 3.52
CA GLY A 71 -2.69 -10.39 2.33
C GLY A 71 -2.79 -11.93 2.41
N LEU A 72 -2.22 -12.54 3.44
CA LEU A 72 -2.33 -13.98 3.73
C LEU A 72 -3.50 -14.30 4.66
N LEU A 73 -4.10 -13.29 5.30
CA LEU A 73 -5.20 -13.42 6.23
C LEU A 73 -6.53 -13.45 5.48
N SER A 74 -7.57 -14.05 6.09
CA SER A 74 -8.96 -13.84 5.67
C SER A 74 -9.36 -12.37 5.87
N ASP A 75 -10.48 -11.92 5.27
CA ASP A 75 -10.98 -10.54 5.51
C ASP A 75 -11.26 -10.30 7.01
N GLU A 76 -11.85 -11.30 7.68
CA GLU A 76 -12.15 -11.22 9.12
C GLU A 76 -10.89 -11.14 9.96
N ASP A 77 -9.92 -12.02 9.73
CA ASP A 77 -8.64 -12.00 10.44
C ASP A 77 -7.84 -10.71 10.14
N CYS A 78 -7.90 -10.23 8.89
CA CYS A 78 -7.28 -8.96 8.52
C CYS A 78 -7.88 -7.79 9.32
N ARG A 79 -9.19 -7.76 9.54
CA ARG A 79 -9.85 -6.77 10.39
C ARG A 79 -9.38 -6.85 11.84
N GLN A 80 -9.35 -8.08 12.37
CA GLN A 80 -9.08 -8.32 13.80
C GLN A 80 -7.60 -8.18 14.16
N TYR A 81 -6.70 -8.68 13.30
CA TYR A 81 -5.26 -8.78 13.61
C TYR A 81 -4.37 -7.81 12.83
N SER A 82 -4.96 -6.96 12.00
CA SER A 82 -4.24 -5.91 11.27
C SER A 82 -4.98 -4.56 11.34
N SER A 83 -6.18 -4.47 10.77
CA SER A 83 -6.85 -3.17 10.55
C SER A 83 -7.13 -2.41 11.84
N VAL A 84 -7.49 -3.07 12.93
CA VAL A 84 -7.75 -2.44 14.23
C VAL A 84 -6.54 -1.68 14.76
N PHE A 85 -5.35 -2.26 14.64
CA PHE A 85 -4.10 -1.63 15.10
C PHE A 85 -3.68 -0.47 14.20
N ILE A 86 -3.88 -0.62 12.89
CA ILE A 86 -3.56 0.43 11.93
C ILE A 86 -4.49 1.62 12.10
N LYS A 87 -5.77 1.38 12.34
CA LYS A 87 -6.74 2.43 12.61
C LYS A 87 -6.30 3.29 13.79
N GLU A 88 -5.86 2.69 14.89
CA GLU A 88 -5.32 3.43 16.04
C GLU A 88 -4.11 4.31 15.67
N ILE A 89 -3.24 3.83 14.76
CA ILE A 89 -2.10 4.61 14.29
C ILE A 89 -2.59 5.77 13.43
N VAL A 90 -3.44 5.49 12.43
CA VAL A 90 -3.99 6.50 11.52
C VAL A 90 -4.64 7.64 12.29
N GLU A 91 -5.54 7.31 13.25
CA GLU A 91 -6.25 8.29 14.07
C GLU A 91 -5.31 9.20 14.89
N LYS A 92 -4.11 8.73 15.23
CA LYS A 92 -3.16 9.49 16.05
C LYS A 92 -2.13 10.28 15.24
N VAL A 93 -1.82 9.86 14.01
CA VAL A 93 -0.72 10.48 13.25
C VAL A 93 -1.18 11.22 12.00
N GLN A 94 -2.29 10.80 11.36
CA GLN A 94 -2.77 11.41 10.13
C GLN A 94 -3.46 12.75 10.43
N ASP A 95 -3.10 13.77 9.63
CA ASP A 95 -3.75 15.08 9.63
C ASP A 95 -3.51 15.78 8.28
N ASP A 96 -3.84 17.06 8.16
CA ASP A 96 -3.69 17.85 6.93
C ASP A 96 -2.24 17.98 6.44
N HIS A 97 -1.26 17.65 7.27
CA HIS A 97 0.17 17.78 6.97
C HIS A 97 0.91 16.44 6.93
N PHE A 98 0.29 15.36 7.42
CA PHE A 98 0.90 14.03 7.48
C PHE A 98 -0.06 12.95 6.99
N THR A 99 0.24 12.37 5.84
CA THR A 99 -0.58 11.36 5.17
C THR A 99 -0.10 9.95 5.48
N VAL A 100 -1.02 9.05 5.81
CA VAL A 100 -0.76 7.61 5.85
C VAL A 100 -1.21 6.97 4.54
N ILE A 101 -0.28 6.32 3.85
CA ILE A 101 -0.53 5.51 2.66
C ILE A 101 -0.40 4.05 3.05
N LEU A 102 -1.48 3.29 2.90
CA LEU A 102 -1.53 1.89 3.26
C LEU A 102 -1.21 1.01 2.05
N HIS A 103 -0.15 0.22 2.10
CA HIS A 103 0.24 -0.67 1.01
C HIS A 103 0.08 -2.14 1.38
N ASN A 104 -0.62 -2.91 0.53
CA ASN A 104 -0.72 -4.36 0.64
C ASN A 104 -0.60 -5.00 -0.75
N CYS A 105 0.60 -5.47 -1.09
CA CYS A 105 0.86 -6.17 -2.36
C CYS A 105 0.40 -7.64 -2.35
N GLY A 106 0.05 -8.19 -1.19
CA GLY A 106 -0.52 -9.54 -1.05
C GLY A 106 -2.04 -9.60 -1.24
N ASN A 107 -2.71 -8.44 -1.19
CA ASN A 107 -4.17 -8.38 -1.38
C ASN A 107 -4.56 -8.72 -2.82
N THR A 108 -5.46 -9.68 -2.99
CA THR A 108 -6.05 -10.10 -4.27
C THR A 108 -7.51 -9.63 -4.43
N GLY A 109 -7.96 -8.71 -3.57
CA GLY A 109 -9.31 -8.16 -3.52
C GLY A 109 -10.02 -8.39 -2.18
N HIS A 110 -9.78 -9.52 -1.54
CA HIS A 110 -10.50 -9.96 -0.33
C HIS A 110 -10.25 -9.08 0.92
N CYS A 111 -9.11 -8.38 1.01
CA CYS A 111 -8.79 -7.50 2.15
C CYS A 111 -9.08 -6.01 1.90
N THR A 112 -9.64 -5.62 0.76
CA THR A 112 -9.83 -4.20 0.42
C THR A 112 -10.70 -3.48 1.45
N LYS A 113 -11.83 -4.08 1.84
CA LYS A 113 -12.72 -3.50 2.86
C LYS A 113 -12.05 -3.37 4.23
N ALA A 114 -11.24 -4.36 4.60
CA ALA A 114 -10.46 -4.32 5.84
C ALA A 114 -9.41 -3.18 5.82
N MET A 115 -8.76 -2.97 4.67
CA MET A 115 -7.86 -1.83 4.48
C MET A 115 -8.59 -0.50 4.60
N VAL A 116 -9.73 -0.34 3.92
CA VAL A 116 -10.55 0.89 3.93
C VAL A 116 -11.05 1.22 5.34
N ALA A 117 -11.40 0.23 6.14
CA ALA A 117 -11.86 0.42 7.52
C ALA A 117 -10.81 1.06 8.45
N THR A 118 -9.54 1.15 8.03
CA THR A 118 -8.48 1.83 8.79
C THR A 118 -8.58 3.36 8.74
N GLY A 119 -9.26 3.94 7.75
CA GLY A 119 -9.37 5.38 7.57
C GLY A 119 -8.10 6.06 7.05
N ALA A 120 -7.16 5.30 6.45
CA ALA A 120 -5.99 5.89 5.81
C ALA A 120 -6.40 6.78 4.64
N ALA A 121 -5.66 7.86 4.39
CA ALA A 121 -5.95 8.80 3.30
C ALA A 121 -5.67 8.23 1.90
N ALA A 122 -4.84 7.18 1.82
CA ALA A 122 -4.52 6.54 0.55
C ALA A 122 -4.27 5.03 0.73
N TYR A 123 -4.67 4.27 -0.29
CA TYR A 123 -4.49 2.81 -0.37
C TYR A 123 -3.69 2.49 -1.62
N HIS A 124 -2.55 1.84 -1.45
CA HIS A 124 -1.70 1.42 -2.54
C HIS A 124 -1.82 -0.10 -2.75
N PHE A 125 -2.26 -0.48 -3.93
CA PHE A 125 -2.58 -1.86 -4.29
C PHE A 125 -1.47 -2.51 -5.13
N GLY A 126 -1.24 -3.80 -4.88
CA GLY A 126 -0.36 -4.62 -5.69
C GLY A 126 -0.98 -5.00 -7.04
N ASN A 127 -0.16 -5.51 -7.94
CA ASN A 127 -0.56 -5.89 -9.30
C ASN A 127 -1.48 -7.12 -9.39
N LYS A 128 -1.78 -7.78 -8.27
CA LYS A 128 -2.66 -8.96 -8.25
C LYS A 128 -4.16 -8.64 -8.13
N ILE A 129 -4.50 -7.40 -7.80
CA ILE A 129 -5.89 -6.95 -7.68
C ILE A 129 -6.35 -6.28 -8.97
N ASP A 130 -7.62 -6.46 -9.33
CA ASP A 130 -8.27 -5.62 -10.33
C ASP A 130 -8.47 -4.22 -9.75
N MET A 131 -7.89 -3.22 -10.41
CA MET A 131 -7.90 -1.85 -9.91
C MET A 131 -9.29 -1.21 -9.97
N VAL A 132 -10.11 -1.60 -10.95
CA VAL A 132 -11.49 -1.10 -11.09
C VAL A 132 -12.36 -1.67 -9.96
N GLU A 133 -12.19 -2.94 -9.61
CA GLU A 133 -12.91 -3.54 -8.49
C GLU A 133 -12.47 -2.91 -7.16
N ALA A 134 -11.17 -2.66 -6.96
CA ALA A 134 -10.67 -1.97 -5.78
C ALA A 134 -11.26 -0.55 -5.65
N LEU A 135 -11.33 0.20 -6.75
CA LEU A 135 -11.86 1.56 -6.78
C LEU A 135 -13.36 1.64 -6.43
N LYS A 136 -14.14 0.59 -6.67
CA LYS A 136 -15.55 0.52 -6.23
C LYS A 136 -15.69 0.46 -4.71
N GLU A 137 -14.68 -0.03 -4.02
CA GLU A 137 -14.68 -0.22 -2.56
C GLU A 137 -13.98 0.92 -1.81
N VAL A 138 -13.09 1.68 -2.48
CA VAL A 138 -12.38 2.81 -1.88
C VAL A 138 -13.28 4.05 -1.92
N PRO A 139 -13.49 4.75 -0.78
CA PRO A 139 -14.26 5.98 -0.74
C PRO A 139 -13.68 7.06 -1.66
N ALA A 140 -14.53 7.92 -2.21
CA ALA A 140 -14.13 8.95 -3.17
C ALA A 140 -13.21 10.05 -2.56
N ASP A 141 -13.21 10.19 -1.24
CA ASP A 141 -12.36 11.10 -0.48
C ASP A 141 -11.01 10.50 -0.07
N ALA A 142 -10.77 9.21 -0.40
CA ALA A 142 -9.50 8.55 -0.21
C ALA A 142 -8.86 8.18 -1.56
N LEU A 143 -7.53 8.24 -1.65
CA LEU A 143 -6.82 7.91 -2.88
C LEU A 143 -6.64 6.39 -3.03
N ALA A 144 -6.89 5.88 -4.22
CA ALA A 144 -6.54 4.51 -4.63
C ALA A 144 -5.37 4.56 -5.62
N MET A 145 -4.25 3.93 -5.26
CA MET A 145 -3.00 4.00 -6.00
C MET A 145 -2.59 2.62 -6.52
N GLY A 146 -2.04 2.56 -7.69
CA GLY A 146 -1.52 1.29 -8.27
C GLY A 146 -1.65 1.27 -9.80
N ASN A 147 -1.53 0.12 -10.46
CA ASN A 147 -0.97 -1.12 -9.90
C ASN A 147 -0.25 -1.93 -10.99
N LEU A 148 0.48 -1.23 -11.88
CA LEU A 148 1.22 -1.91 -12.92
C LEU A 148 2.28 -2.87 -12.35
N ASP A 149 2.42 -4.05 -12.97
CA ASP A 149 3.34 -5.08 -12.49
C ASP A 149 4.80 -4.61 -12.53
N PRO A 150 5.49 -4.54 -11.38
CA PRO A 150 6.86 -4.04 -11.32
C PRO A 150 7.87 -4.97 -12.00
N VAL A 151 7.58 -6.27 -12.10
CA VAL A 151 8.50 -7.23 -12.70
C VAL A 151 8.23 -7.41 -14.18
N SER A 152 7.00 -7.77 -14.53
CA SER A 152 6.67 -8.09 -15.93
C SER A 152 6.63 -6.85 -16.81
N LEU A 153 6.20 -5.69 -16.30
CA LEU A 153 6.09 -4.47 -17.09
C LEU A 153 7.31 -3.54 -16.91
N PHE A 154 7.65 -3.15 -15.68
CA PHE A 154 8.75 -2.22 -15.46
C PHE A 154 10.10 -2.83 -15.81
N LYS A 155 10.37 -4.08 -15.41
CA LYS A 155 11.69 -4.68 -15.60
C LYS A 155 11.83 -5.45 -16.91
N ALA A 156 10.82 -6.23 -17.32
CA ALA A 156 10.97 -7.23 -18.36
C ALA A 156 10.30 -6.87 -19.69
N ALA A 157 9.38 -5.91 -19.72
CA ALA A 157 8.69 -5.51 -20.96
C ALA A 157 9.57 -4.63 -21.85
N THR A 158 9.08 -4.43 -23.09
CA THR A 158 9.57 -3.34 -23.95
C THR A 158 8.84 -2.03 -23.63
N PRO A 159 9.41 -0.87 -24.03
CA PRO A 159 8.74 0.43 -23.82
C PRO A 159 7.33 0.50 -24.44
N GLU A 160 7.11 -0.14 -25.59
CA GLU A 160 5.81 -0.16 -26.26
C GLU A 160 4.77 -0.94 -25.45
N VAL A 161 5.16 -2.08 -24.87
CA VAL A 161 4.29 -2.90 -24.02
C VAL A 161 3.98 -2.15 -22.71
N MET A 162 4.98 -1.50 -22.10
CA MET A 162 4.78 -0.68 -20.91
C MET A 162 3.82 0.47 -21.21
N LYS A 163 4.04 1.22 -22.29
CA LYS A 163 3.17 2.32 -22.71
C LYS A 163 1.73 1.87 -22.90
N LYS A 164 1.53 0.76 -23.63
CA LYS A 164 0.20 0.21 -23.86
C LYS A 164 -0.49 -0.18 -22.56
N ALA A 165 0.18 -0.93 -21.69
CA ALA A 165 -0.39 -1.35 -20.41
C ALA A 165 -0.76 -0.16 -19.50
N THR A 166 0.05 0.90 -19.56
CA THR A 166 -0.21 2.14 -18.80
C THR A 166 -1.48 2.84 -19.32
N LEU A 167 -1.60 2.98 -20.65
CA LEU A 167 -2.80 3.59 -21.27
C LEU A 167 -4.05 2.74 -21.01
N ASP A 168 -3.95 1.41 -21.10
CA ASP A 168 -5.07 0.50 -20.83
C ASP A 168 -5.58 0.67 -19.38
N LEU A 169 -4.67 0.79 -18.40
CA LEU A 169 -5.05 1.01 -17.00
C LEU A 169 -5.68 2.40 -16.79
N LEU A 170 -5.09 3.45 -17.36
CA LEU A 170 -5.63 4.81 -17.27
C LEU A 170 -7.03 4.91 -17.88
N GLU A 171 -7.25 4.29 -19.04
CA GLU A 171 -8.56 4.24 -19.70
C GLU A 171 -9.60 3.49 -18.85
N ALA A 172 -9.21 2.36 -18.26
CA ALA A 172 -10.09 1.59 -17.41
C ALA A 172 -10.49 2.32 -16.11
N THR A 173 -9.63 3.22 -15.62
CA THR A 173 -9.82 3.93 -14.34
C THR A 173 -10.24 5.40 -14.50
N LYS A 174 -10.41 5.91 -15.70
CA LYS A 174 -10.68 7.33 -16.00
C LYS A 174 -11.92 7.93 -15.32
N SER A 175 -12.90 7.09 -14.98
CA SER A 175 -14.12 7.53 -14.30
C SER A 175 -13.94 7.73 -12.78
N TYR A 176 -12.77 7.39 -12.24
CA TYR A 176 -12.48 7.49 -10.81
C TYR A 176 -11.48 8.62 -10.53
N PRO A 177 -11.95 9.79 -10.07
CA PRO A 177 -11.08 10.97 -9.86
C PRO A 177 -10.08 10.81 -8.72
N ASN A 178 -10.28 9.80 -7.86
CA ASN A 178 -9.41 9.45 -6.75
C ASN A 178 -8.36 8.38 -7.12
N PHE A 179 -8.24 8.02 -8.40
CA PHE A 179 -7.19 7.10 -8.85
C PHE A 179 -5.85 7.80 -9.01
N VAL A 180 -4.79 7.15 -8.58
CA VAL A 180 -3.40 7.58 -8.79
C VAL A 180 -2.61 6.45 -9.42
N LEU A 181 -2.15 6.67 -10.66
CA LEU A 181 -1.32 5.72 -11.39
C LEU A 181 0.00 5.47 -10.64
N SER A 182 0.35 4.20 -10.44
CA SER A 182 1.59 3.77 -9.79
C SER A 182 2.00 2.37 -10.25
N SER A 183 3.25 1.98 -9.95
CA SER A 183 3.63 0.56 -9.93
C SER A 183 2.89 -0.16 -8.81
N GLY A 184 2.65 -1.46 -8.95
CA GLY A 184 1.97 -2.26 -7.91
C GLY A 184 2.84 -2.57 -6.68
N CYS A 185 4.12 -2.32 -6.73
CA CYS A 185 5.09 -2.49 -5.63
C CYS A 185 6.39 -1.76 -6.00
N ASP A 186 7.45 -1.92 -5.19
CA ASP A 186 8.79 -1.42 -5.52
C ASP A 186 9.25 -1.93 -6.89
N THR A 187 9.80 -1.04 -7.70
CA THR A 187 10.41 -1.43 -8.97
C THR A 187 11.73 -2.16 -8.73
N PRO A 188 11.96 -3.31 -9.37
CA PRO A 188 13.19 -4.09 -9.16
C PRO A 188 14.46 -3.31 -9.52
N PRO A 189 15.59 -3.61 -8.90
CA PRO A 189 16.88 -3.10 -9.32
C PRO A 189 17.15 -3.39 -10.80
N HIS A 190 17.82 -2.44 -11.46
CA HIS A 190 18.13 -2.52 -12.89
C HIS A 190 16.88 -2.55 -13.81
N THR A 191 15.80 -1.91 -13.39
CA THR A 191 14.68 -1.59 -14.28
C THR A 191 15.19 -0.66 -15.39
N PRO A 192 14.96 -0.96 -16.69
CA PRO A 192 15.36 -0.09 -17.78
C PRO A 192 14.72 1.30 -17.66
N SER A 193 15.53 2.35 -17.85
CA SER A 193 15.03 3.74 -17.82
C SER A 193 13.98 3.99 -18.89
N GLU A 194 14.13 3.34 -20.04
CA GLU A 194 13.22 3.44 -21.18
C GLU A 194 11.80 3.00 -20.84
N ASN A 195 11.64 1.99 -19.96
CA ASN A 195 10.33 1.57 -19.47
C ASN A 195 9.73 2.59 -18.50
N ILE A 196 10.55 3.22 -17.65
CA ILE A 196 10.11 4.30 -16.76
C ILE A 196 9.69 5.52 -17.61
N ASP A 197 10.45 5.87 -18.63
CA ASP A 197 10.15 6.97 -19.54
C ASP A 197 8.85 6.69 -20.32
N ALA A 198 8.64 5.44 -20.79
CA ALA A 198 7.42 5.02 -21.46
C ALA A 198 6.17 5.11 -20.57
N PHE A 199 6.30 4.76 -19.26
CA PHE A 199 5.26 4.92 -18.26
C PHE A 199 4.83 6.39 -18.12
N PHE A 200 5.79 7.31 -17.95
CA PHE A 200 5.48 8.74 -17.82
C PHE A 200 5.03 9.37 -19.13
N ALA A 201 5.54 8.91 -20.28
CA ALA A 201 5.08 9.35 -21.58
C ALA A 201 3.60 8.99 -21.81
N ALA A 202 3.18 7.76 -21.43
CA ALA A 202 1.78 7.35 -21.51
C ALA A 202 0.87 8.21 -20.61
N LEU A 203 1.30 8.48 -19.38
CA LEU A 203 0.56 9.38 -18.46
C LEU A 203 0.39 10.78 -19.04
N ASN A 204 1.47 11.35 -19.60
CA ASN A 204 1.43 12.67 -20.23
C ASN A 204 0.52 12.69 -21.45
N GLU A 205 0.55 11.64 -22.29
CA GLU A 205 -0.33 11.51 -23.46
C GLU A 205 -1.80 11.47 -23.04
N PHE A 206 -2.13 10.66 -22.04
CA PHE A 206 -3.49 10.54 -21.52
C PHE A 206 -4.03 11.84 -20.93
N ASN A 207 -3.20 12.60 -20.21
CA ASN A 207 -3.61 13.87 -19.59
C ASN A 207 -3.76 15.02 -20.59
N ASN A 208 -3.21 14.91 -21.81
CA ASN A 208 -3.27 15.93 -22.85
C ASN A 208 -4.25 15.58 -23.98
N ALA A 209 -4.92 14.43 -23.91
CA ALA A 209 -5.94 13.99 -24.86
C ALA A 209 -7.32 14.50 -24.46
#